data_e378e4176208f713536a46df0d93dbfa
#
_entry.id   e378e4176208f713536a46df0d93dbfa
#
_cell.length_a   1.000
_cell.length_b   1.000
_cell.length_c   1.000
_cell.angle_alpha   90.00
_cell.angle_beta   90.00
_cell.angle_gamma   90.00
#
_symmetry.space_group_name_H-M   'P 1'
#
loop_
_entity.id
_entity.type
_entity.pdbx_description
1 polymer ?
#
loop_
_entity_poly.entity_id
_entity_poly.type
_entity_poly.pdbx_seq_one_letter_code
_entity_poly.pdbx_strand_id
1 'polypeptide(L)'
;MYYKPKEPDNNDAIIMNEIRDIYQESFCSYGYRRMTVALREKGFIVNHKKVSALQKKAGIQAIYPYKKTTVRNQAHKIFPYLLRGLSIDRPNQVWQVDITYIKIRGGFVYLVALIDVFSRRIMGWSLSTSLDTQSCLNAFKSALKYGTPEIVNSDQGCQFTSEEWVLTLQGHGTKISMDGKGRWVDNVYIERLWRTIKYEMVFLHSFDTVIQVRIALDKYINFYNSRRYHSKLNYHTPDAIFAKKIIPTKKELFESFMSSTSNQQEATMF
;
A
#
# COMPACT_ATOMS: atom_id res chain seq x y z
N MET A 1 14.05 -42.10 42.57
CA MET A 1 14.45 -42.67 41.21
C MET A 1 15.34 -41.61 40.57
N TYR A 2 16.67 -41.85 40.51
CA TYR A 2 17.60 -40.90 39.91
C TYR A 2 17.64 -41.12 38.41
N TYR A 3 17.29 -40.09 37.62
CA TYR A 3 17.42 -40.05 36.16
C TYR A 3 18.93 -40.09 35.83
N LYS A 4 19.40 -41.20 35.22
CA LYS A 4 20.74 -41.25 34.63
C LYS A 4 20.64 -40.71 33.19
N PRO A 5 21.42 -39.67 32.81
CA PRO A 5 21.50 -39.21 31.47
C PRO A 5 21.96 -40.34 30.55
N LYS A 6 21.22 -40.62 29.47
CA LYS A 6 21.58 -41.59 28.47
C LYS A 6 22.85 -41.09 27.76
N GLU A 7 23.86 -41.95 27.66
CA GLU A 7 25.06 -41.61 26.86
C GLU A 7 24.69 -41.19 25.42
N PRO A 8 25.40 -40.21 24.82
CA PRO A 8 25.10 -39.77 23.47
C PRO A 8 25.21 -40.92 22.51
N ASP A 9 24.12 -41.26 21.84
CA ASP A 9 24.03 -42.26 20.81
C ASP A 9 24.98 -41.87 19.64
N ASN A 10 25.93 -42.75 19.28
CA ASN A 10 26.88 -42.53 18.18
C ASN A 10 26.15 -42.19 16.87
N ASN A 11 24.91 -42.68 16.73
CA ASN A 11 24.02 -42.38 15.60
C ASN A 11 23.59 -40.90 15.56
N ASP A 12 23.44 -40.22 16.72
CA ASP A 12 23.09 -38.81 16.78
C ASP A 12 24.20 -37.89 16.27
N ALA A 13 25.47 -38.28 16.49
CA ALA A 13 26.60 -37.51 15.97
C ALA A 13 26.68 -37.60 14.42
N ILE A 14 26.43 -38.78 13.86
CA ILE A 14 26.38 -39.01 12.40
C ILE A 14 25.26 -38.18 11.79
N ILE A 15 24.05 -38.25 12.36
CA ILE A 15 22.91 -37.49 11.89
C ILE A 15 23.16 -35.96 12.00
N MET A 16 23.83 -35.50 13.05
CA MET A 16 24.16 -34.08 13.21
C MET A 16 25.15 -33.57 12.15
N ASN A 17 26.12 -34.37 11.75
CA ASN A 17 27.01 -34.00 10.66
C ASN A 17 26.25 -33.94 9.34
N GLU A 18 25.41 -34.92 9.04
CA GLU A 18 24.57 -34.92 7.85
C GLU A 18 23.60 -33.73 7.81
N ILE A 19 23.06 -33.34 8.97
CA ILE A 19 22.24 -32.11 9.10
C ILE A 19 23.07 -30.88 8.71
N ARG A 20 24.35 -30.78 9.08
CA ARG A 20 25.21 -29.66 8.71
C ARG A 20 25.44 -29.60 7.21
N ASP A 21 25.70 -30.73 6.59
CA ASP A 21 25.96 -30.83 5.15
C ASP A 21 24.72 -30.45 4.35
N ILE A 22 23.57 -31.04 4.66
CA ILE A 22 22.27 -30.65 4.04
C ILE A 22 21.94 -29.18 4.28
N TYR A 23 22.26 -28.64 5.46
CA TYR A 23 22.01 -27.23 5.77
C TYR A 23 22.82 -26.31 4.86
N GLN A 24 24.09 -26.62 4.59
CA GLN A 24 24.93 -25.86 3.66
C GLN A 24 24.43 -26.00 2.22
N GLU A 25 24.16 -27.24 1.77
CA GLU A 25 23.62 -27.53 0.43
C GLU A 25 22.30 -26.80 0.16
N SER A 26 21.47 -26.63 1.20
CA SER A 26 20.16 -25.94 1.11
C SER A 26 20.24 -24.42 1.28
N PHE A 27 21.41 -23.81 1.14
CA PHE A 27 21.62 -22.37 1.36
C PHE A 27 21.12 -21.91 2.73
N CYS A 28 21.30 -22.72 3.75
CA CYS A 28 20.87 -22.46 5.13
C CYS A 28 19.34 -22.24 5.29
N SER A 29 18.54 -22.67 4.34
CA SER A 29 17.09 -22.39 4.29
C SER A 29 16.19 -23.50 4.84
N TYR A 30 16.73 -24.73 5.06
CA TYR A 30 15.93 -25.86 5.52
C TYR A 30 15.64 -25.81 7.01
N GLY A 31 14.37 -25.64 7.37
CA GLY A 31 13.87 -25.92 8.72
C GLY A 31 13.67 -27.42 8.95
N TYR A 32 13.39 -27.81 10.19
CA TYR A 32 13.31 -29.22 10.60
C TYR A 32 12.42 -30.11 9.72
N ARG A 33 11.34 -29.60 9.16
CA ARG A 33 10.43 -30.41 8.29
C ARG A 33 11.11 -30.84 6.99
N ARG A 34 11.70 -29.87 6.26
CA ARG A 34 12.45 -30.18 5.01
C ARG A 34 13.70 -30.98 5.30
N MET A 35 14.42 -30.67 6.38
CA MET A 35 15.56 -31.43 6.86
C MET A 35 15.21 -32.91 7.14
N THR A 36 14.04 -33.16 7.72
CA THR A 36 13.57 -34.57 7.97
C THR A 36 13.36 -35.32 6.66
N VAL A 37 12.83 -34.67 5.64
CA VAL A 37 12.63 -35.29 4.32
C VAL A 37 13.98 -35.60 3.69
N ALA A 38 14.89 -34.66 3.63
CA ALA A 38 16.22 -34.82 3.06
C ALA A 38 17.04 -35.96 3.74
N LEU A 39 16.98 -36.03 5.09
CA LEU A 39 17.62 -37.12 5.83
C LEU A 39 17.01 -38.50 5.50
N ARG A 40 15.69 -38.56 5.31
CA ARG A 40 15.03 -39.84 4.91
C ARG A 40 15.40 -40.27 3.50
N GLU A 41 15.53 -39.33 2.57
CA GLU A 41 16.01 -39.62 1.21
C GLU A 41 17.45 -40.17 1.21
N LYS A 42 18.29 -39.73 2.16
CA LYS A 42 19.62 -40.30 2.40
C LYS A 42 19.60 -41.59 3.24
N GLY A 43 18.42 -42.18 3.52
CA GLY A 43 18.27 -43.47 4.21
C GLY A 43 18.21 -43.42 5.75
N PHE A 44 18.20 -42.24 6.36
CA PHE A 44 18.12 -42.14 7.83
C PHE A 44 16.68 -42.34 8.33
N ILE A 45 16.50 -43.25 9.29
CA ILE A 45 15.21 -43.48 9.96
C ILE A 45 15.04 -42.45 11.10
N VAL A 46 14.48 -41.30 10.77
CA VAL A 46 14.30 -40.20 11.71
C VAL A 46 12.88 -39.64 11.70
N ASN A 47 12.44 -39.17 12.85
CA ASN A 47 11.20 -38.36 12.94
C ASN A 47 11.51 -36.85 13.11
N HIS A 48 10.53 -36.01 12.78
CA HIS A 48 10.69 -34.56 12.81
C HIS A 48 11.01 -33.99 14.19
N LYS A 49 10.59 -34.67 15.29
CA LYS A 49 10.89 -34.23 16.68
C LYS A 49 12.38 -34.45 16.99
N LYS A 50 12.93 -35.63 16.61
CA LYS A 50 14.37 -35.92 16.76
C LYS A 50 15.22 -34.94 15.94
N VAL A 51 14.85 -34.68 14.68
CA VAL A 51 15.57 -33.76 13.80
C VAL A 51 15.54 -32.33 14.37
N SER A 52 14.39 -31.86 14.87
CA SER A 52 14.28 -30.54 15.51
C SER A 52 15.17 -30.42 16.75
N ALA A 53 15.24 -31.45 17.57
CA ALA A 53 16.10 -31.48 18.75
C ALA A 53 17.59 -31.46 18.38
N LEU A 54 17.99 -32.24 17.35
CA LEU A 54 19.36 -32.28 16.87
C LEU A 54 19.78 -30.97 16.20
N GLN A 55 18.92 -30.34 15.39
CA GLN A 55 19.20 -29.01 14.84
C GLN A 55 19.41 -27.97 15.95
N LYS A 56 18.56 -27.98 16.98
CA LYS A 56 18.72 -27.08 18.14
C LYS A 56 20.04 -27.35 18.88
N LYS A 57 20.41 -28.62 19.09
CA LYS A 57 21.66 -29.04 19.75
C LYS A 57 22.88 -28.63 18.92
N ALA A 58 22.78 -28.69 17.58
CA ALA A 58 23.83 -28.28 16.66
C ALA A 58 23.92 -26.74 16.45
N GLY A 59 23.00 -25.95 17.04
CA GLY A 59 22.92 -24.51 16.82
C GLY A 59 22.45 -24.12 15.42
N ILE A 60 21.79 -25.04 14.69
CA ILE A 60 21.37 -24.84 13.31
C ILE A 60 19.92 -24.36 13.27
N GLN A 61 19.71 -23.20 12.65
CA GLN A 61 18.40 -22.63 12.43
C GLN A 61 18.28 -22.11 11.00
N ALA A 62 17.15 -22.41 10.34
CA ALA A 62 16.89 -21.87 9.01
C ALA A 62 16.90 -20.36 9.01
N ILE A 63 17.59 -19.78 8.03
CA ILE A 63 17.67 -18.33 7.85
C ILE A 63 16.42 -17.86 7.11
N TYR A 64 15.62 -17.04 7.77
CA TYR A 64 14.48 -16.36 7.17
C TYR A 64 14.66 -14.84 7.29
N PRO A 65 14.25 -14.06 6.27
CA PRO A 65 14.20 -12.62 6.41
C PRO A 65 13.29 -12.26 7.58
N TYR A 66 13.70 -11.32 8.42
CA TYR A 66 12.90 -10.88 9.56
C TYR A 66 11.58 -10.30 9.07
N LYS A 67 10.46 -10.87 9.51
CA LYS A 67 9.11 -10.45 9.07
C LYS A 67 8.62 -9.13 9.68
N LYS A 68 9.30 -8.61 10.71
CA LYS A 68 8.89 -7.37 11.40
C LYS A 68 10.05 -6.39 11.43
N THR A 69 10.04 -5.47 10.49
CA THR A 69 10.96 -4.32 10.45
C THR A 69 10.44 -3.14 11.26
N THR A 70 9.16 -3.13 11.64
CA THR A 70 8.51 -2.04 12.38
C THR A 70 8.07 -2.51 13.76
N VAL A 71 8.57 -1.86 14.80
CA VAL A 71 8.08 -2.00 16.18
C VAL A 71 7.04 -0.93 16.41
N ARG A 72 5.80 -1.34 16.75
CA ARG A 72 4.72 -0.40 17.02
C ARG A 72 5.06 0.42 18.27
N ASN A 73 5.08 1.74 18.14
CA ASN A 73 5.14 2.62 19.29
C ASN A 73 3.75 2.63 19.97
N GLN A 74 3.66 2.09 21.20
CA GLN A 74 2.41 2.00 21.95
C GLN A 74 1.88 3.37 22.42
N ALA A 75 2.73 4.41 22.40
CA ALA A 75 2.35 5.77 22.77
C ALA A 75 1.60 6.52 21.64
N HIS A 76 1.58 5.99 20.41
CA HIS A 76 0.88 6.63 19.32
C HIS A 76 -0.63 6.53 19.48
N LYS A 77 -1.30 7.68 19.44
CA LYS A 77 -2.75 7.79 19.51
C LYS A 77 -3.38 7.21 18.25
N ILE A 78 -4.24 6.19 18.38
CA ILE A 78 -5.01 5.62 17.28
C ILE A 78 -6.38 6.25 17.29
N PHE A 79 -6.82 6.70 16.13
CA PHE A 79 -8.15 7.28 15.94
C PHE A 79 -9.12 6.21 15.44
N PRO A 80 -10.44 6.33 15.77
CA PRO A 80 -11.45 5.39 15.31
C PRO A 80 -11.67 5.52 13.79
N TYR A 81 -12.13 4.44 13.17
CA TYR A 81 -12.58 4.46 11.78
C TYR A 81 -13.98 5.10 11.66
N LEU A 82 -14.05 6.24 10.98
CA LEU A 82 -15.25 7.07 10.90
C LEU A 82 -16.09 6.84 9.63
N LEU A 83 -15.61 6.04 8.67
CA LEU A 83 -16.27 5.91 7.36
C LEU A 83 -17.30 4.78 7.30
N ARG A 84 -17.48 3.99 8.37
CA ARG A 84 -18.43 2.88 8.37
C ARG A 84 -19.86 3.42 8.28
N GLY A 85 -20.56 3.05 7.20
CA GLY A 85 -21.95 3.47 6.96
C GLY A 85 -22.11 4.93 6.56
N LEU A 86 -21.00 5.67 6.36
CA LEU A 86 -21.03 7.04 5.89
C LEU A 86 -21.33 7.07 4.39
N SER A 87 -22.42 7.76 4.00
CA SER A 87 -22.67 8.11 2.60
C SER A 87 -21.78 9.29 2.23
N ILE A 88 -20.96 9.11 1.21
CA ILE A 88 -20.08 10.16 0.70
C ILE A 88 -20.71 10.72 -0.56
N ASP A 89 -21.29 11.93 -0.45
CA ASP A 89 -22.17 12.53 -1.45
C ASP A 89 -21.69 13.90 -1.98
N ARG A 90 -20.59 14.43 -1.47
CA ARG A 90 -20.05 15.74 -1.87
C ARG A 90 -18.52 15.79 -1.83
N PRO A 91 -17.91 16.70 -2.61
CA PRO A 91 -16.49 17.01 -2.50
C PRO A 91 -16.11 17.50 -1.11
N ASN A 92 -14.87 17.24 -0.71
CA ASN A 92 -14.28 17.64 0.57
C ASN A 92 -14.93 17.00 1.82
N GLN A 93 -15.80 16.02 1.65
CA GLN A 93 -16.35 15.30 2.80
C GLN A 93 -15.32 14.33 3.38
N VAL A 94 -14.66 13.56 2.53
CA VAL A 94 -13.61 12.60 2.95
C VAL A 94 -12.44 12.67 1.99
N TRP A 95 -11.24 12.88 2.54
CA TRP A 95 -10.00 12.65 1.81
C TRP A 95 -9.31 11.40 2.34
N GLN A 96 -8.72 10.61 1.45
CA GLN A 96 -7.80 9.54 1.82
C GLN A 96 -6.38 9.98 1.56
N VAL A 97 -5.47 9.62 2.47
CA VAL A 97 -4.03 9.90 2.37
C VAL A 97 -3.24 8.62 2.56
N ASP A 98 -2.19 8.46 1.78
CA ASP A 98 -1.26 7.34 1.89
C ASP A 98 0.09 7.71 1.26
N ILE A 99 1.09 6.86 1.48
CA ILE A 99 2.45 7.01 0.97
C ILE A 99 2.79 5.81 0.09
N THR A 100 3.30 6.07 -1.11
CA THR A 100 3.88 5.03 -1.95
C THR A 100 5.32 5.38 -2.32
N TYR A 101 6.09 4.37 -2.75
CA TYR A 101 7.45 4.59 -3.25
C TYR A 101 7.52 4.41 -4.77
N ILE A 102 8.40 5.17 -5.38
CA ILE A 102 8.75 5.11 -6.80
C ILE A 102 10.23 4.80 -6.89
N LYS A 103 10.58 3.77 -7.66
CA LYS A 103 11.98 3.37 -7.88
C LYS A 103 12.64 4.36 -8.84
N ILE A 104 13.83 4.79 -8.48
CA ILE A 104 14.74 5.56 -9.35
C ILE A 104 16.09 4.84 -9.43
N ARG A 105 16.98 5.26 -10.32
CA ARG A 105 18.34 4.76 -10.36
C ARG A 105 19.04 5.08 -9.03
N GLY A 106 19.49 4.03 -8.34
CA GLY A 106 20.19 4.17 -7.06
C GLY A 106 19.32 4.27 -5.82
N GLY A 107 17.98 4.12 -5.90
CA GLY A 107 17.15 4.15 -4.70
C GLY A 107 15.66 4.30 -4.95
N PHE A 108 15.00 4.94 -3.99
CA PHE A 108 13.56 5.18 -4.02
C PHE A 108 13.26 6.63 -3.63
N VAL A 109 12.15 7.14 -4.15
CA VAL A 109 11.50 8.37 -3.66
C VAL A 109 10.11 8.04 -3.17
N TYR A 110 9.64 8.80 -2.20
CA TYR A 110 8.35 8.61 -1.56
C TYR A 110 7.36 9.65 -2.06
N LEU A 111 6.23 9.17 -2.56
CA LEU A 111 5.13 10.01 -3.00
C LEU A 111 4.02 9.92 -1.97
N VAL A 112 3.68 11.06 -1.39
CA VAL A 112 2.47 11.25 -0.58
C VAL A 112 1.41 11.87 -1.46
N ALA A 113 0.17 11.41 -1.41
CA ALA A 113 -0.95 12.09 -2.05
C ALA A 113 -2.22 12.03 -1.20
N LEU A 114 -3.08 13.02 -1.40
CA LEU A 114 -4.43 13.07 -0.87
C LEU A 114 -5.42 13.01 -2.03
N ILE A 115 -6.40 12.12 -1.93
CA ILE A 115 -7.48 11.97 -2.90
C ILE A 115 -8.82 12.29 -2.26
N ASP A 116 -9.63 13.11 -2.91
CA ASP A 116 -11.04 13.29 -2.53
C ASP A 116 -11.84 12.05 -2.91
N VAL A 117 -12.47 11.42 -1.93
CA VAL A 117 -13.16 10.15 -2.11
C VAL A 117 -14.39 10.27 -3.01
N PHE A 118 -15.07 11.40 -3.01
CA PHE A 118 -16.24 11.63 -3.85
C PHE A 118 -15.86 11.78 -5.32
N SER A 119 -15.00 12.73 -5.65
CA SER A 119 -14.65 13.09 -7.01
C SER A 119 -13.48 12.30 -7.61
N ARG A 120 -12.73 11.57 -6.79
CA ARG A 120 -11.45 10.92 -7.16
C ARG A 120 -10.33 11.90 -7.53
N ARG A 121 -10.52 13.18 -7.26
CA ARG A 121 -9.53 14.23 -7.54
C ARG A 121 -8.34 14.10 -6.61
N ILE A 122 -7.13 14.18 -7.16
CA ILE A 122 -5.91 14.35 -6.37
C ILE A 122 -5.88 15.78 -5.88
N MET A 123 -6.04 15.96 -4.57
CA MET A 123 -6.15 17.27 -3.92
C MET A 123 -4.80 17.91 -3.70
N GLY A 124 -3.83 17.11 -3.24
CA GLY A 124 -2.46 17.54 -3.01
C GLY A 124 -1.50 16.37 -3.03
N TRP A 125 -0.24 16.67 -3.25
CA TRP A 125 0.83 15.67 -3.26
C TRP A 125 2.18 16.28 -2.88
N SER A 126 3.09 15.42 -2.44
CA SER A 126 4.48 15.78 -2.14
C SER A 126 5.40 14.62 -2.50
N LEU A 127 6.61 14.94 -2.97
CA LEU A 127 7.65 13.98 -3.30
C LEU A 127 8.88 14.25 -2.43
N SER A 128 9.38 13.22 -1.75
CA SER A 128 10.53 13.29 -0.86
C SER A 128 11.50 12.14 -1.07
N THR A 129 12.74 12.31 -0.67
CA THR A 129 13.76 11.25 -0.59
C THR A 129 13.76 10.55 0.77
N SER A 130 13.05 11.11 1.76
CA SER A 130 12.88 10.56 3.10
C SER A 130 11.42 10.24 3.40
N LEU A 131 11.20 9.26 4.26
CA LEU A 131 9.88 8.86 4.74
C LEU A 131 9.59 9.61 6.05
N ASP A 132 9.22 10.88 5.94
CA ASP A 132 9.01 11.79 7.07
C ASP A 132 7.58 12.35 7.13
N THR A 133 7.20 12.88 8.30
CA THR A 133 5.91 13.53 8.52
C THR A 133 5.80 14.85 7.74
N GLN A 134 6.91 15.56 7.53
CA GLN A 134 6.91 16.83 6.81
C GLN A 134 6.39 16.71 5.38
N SER A 135 6.68 15.60 4.71
CA SER A 135 6.15 15.32 3.36
C SER A 135 4.62 15.18 3.37
N CYS A 136 4.06 14.55 4.40
CA CYS A 136 2.61 14.44 4.56
C CYS A 136 1.96 15.82 4.81
N LEU A 137 2.58 16.63 5.65
CA LEU A 137 2.14 17.99 5.92
C LEU A 137 2.19 18.89 4.69
N ASN A 138 3.26 18.78 3.89
CA ASN A 138 3.40 19.53 2.65
C ASN A 138 2.30 19.13 1.64
N ALA A 139 2.00 17.83 1.51
CA ALA A 139 0.93 17.36 0.67
C ALA A 139 -0.43 17.88 1.13
N PHE A 140 -0.71 17.83 2.44
CA PHE A 140 -1.96 18.36 3.03
C PHE A 140 -2.09 19.88 2.83
N LYS A 141 -1.06 20.65 3.17
CA LYS A 141 -1.03 22.10 2.96
C LYS A 141 -1.26 22.48 1.49
N SER A 142 -0.68 21.73 0.55
CA SER A 142 -0.88 21.96 -0.89
C SER A 142 -2.31 21.65 -1.34
N ALA A 143 -3.03 20.78 -0.63
CA ALA A 143 -4.41 20.42 -0.93
C ALA A 143 -5.42 21.47 -0.44
N LEU A 144 -5.12 22.21 0.65
CA LEU A 144 -6.02 23.18 1.28
C LEU A 144 -6.49 24.29 0.36
N LYS A 145 -5.76 24.59 -0.72
CA LYS A 145 -6.19 25.57 -1.74
C LYS A 145 -7.50 25.18 -2.45
N TYR A 146 -7.91 23.92 -2.35
CA TYR A 146 -9.15 23.42 -2.95
C TYR A 146 -10.28 23.21 -1.93
N GLY A 147 -10.04 23.50 -0.68
CA GLY A 147 -10.98 23.39 0.44
C GLY A 147 -10.38 22.64 1.61
N THR A 148 -11.18 22.50 2.68
CA THR A 148 -10.81 21.76 3.88
C THR A 148 -11.66 20.50 3.97
N PRO A 149 -11.08 19.32 4.18
CA PRO A 149 -11.86 18.07 4.31
C PRO A 149 -12.52 18.01 5.69
N GLU A 150 -13.73 17.43 5.74
CA GLU A 150 -14.38 17.13 7.02
C GLU A 150 -13.66 15.98 7.74
N ILE A 151 -13.22 14.96 6.97
CA ILE A 151 -12.53 13.78 7.48
C ILE A 151 -11.31 13.52 6.60
N VAL A 152 -10.16 13.22 7.23
CA VAL A 152 -9.01 12.59 6.57
C VAL A 152 -8.87 11.16 7.09
N ASN A 153 -8.84 10.20 6.18
CA ASN A 153 -8.63 8.77 6.47
C ASN A 153 -7.22 8.35 6.04
N SER A 154 -6.52 7.66 6.92
CA SER A 154 -5.18 7.10 6.68
C SER A 154 -5.04 5.69 7.25
N ASP A 155 -3.94 5.01 6.95
CA ASP A 155 -3.50 3.87 7.73
C ASP A 155 -2.95 4.30 9.11
N GLN A 156 -2.46 3.33 9.88
CA GLN A 156 -1.85 3.56 11.21
C GLN A 156 -0.33 3.79 11.09
N GLY A 157 0.17 4.33 9.99
CA GLY A 157 1.58 4.66 9.78
C GLY A 157 2.09 5.69 10.80
N CYS A 158 3.39 5.61 11.12
CA CYS A 158 3.99 6.51 12.13
C CYS A 158 3.91 7.99 11.73
N GLN A 159 3.87 8.31 10.44
CA GLN A 159 3.71 9.66 9.92
C GLN A 159 2.33 10.22 10.26
N PHE A 160 1.28 9.38 10.14
CA PHE A 160 -0.11 9.78 10.36
C PHE A 160 -0.54 9.73 11.83
N THR A 161 0.27 9.09 12.69
CA THR A 161 0.08 9.06 14.14
C THR A 161 0.96 10.06 14.89
N SER A 162 1.80 10.83 14.16
CA SER A 162 2.65 11.86 14.75
C SER A 162 1.82 13.02 15.32
N GLU A 163 2.31 13.63 16.38
CA GLU A 163 1.65 14.76 17.03
C GLU A 163 1.47 15.94 16.08
N GLU A 164 2.50 16.23 15.28
CA GLU A 164 2.48 17.34 14.32
C GLU A 164 1.40 17.16 13.24
N TRP A 165 1.22 15.95 12.72
CA TRP A 165 0.14 15.62 11.78
C TRP A 165 -1.22 15.80 12.44
N VAL A 166 -1.41 15.23 13.62
CA VAL A 166 -2.68 15.29 14.36
C VAL A 166 -3.07 16.74 14.68
N LEU A 167 -2.14 17.51 15.24
CA LEU A 167 -2.39 18.93 15.57
C LEU A 167 -2.69 19.76 14.32
N THR A 168 -2.01 19.50 13.21
CA THR A 168 -2.27 20.21 11.94
C THR A 168 -3.70 19.96 11.44
N LEU A 169 -4.15 18.71 11.40
CA LEU A 169 -5.50 18.40 10.95
C LEU A 169 -6.57 19.01 11.87
N GLN A 170 -6.37 18.84 13.19
CA GLN A 170 -7.29 19.38 14.19
C GLN A 170 -7.36 20.92 14.14
N GLY A 171 -6.23 21.60 13.91
CA GLY A 171 -6.17 23.05 13.73
C GLY A 171 -6.98 23.56 12.53
N HIS A 172 -7.24 22.71 11.54
CA HIS A 172 -8.13 23.01 10.40
C HIS A 172 -9.56 22.49 10.60
N GLY A 173 -9.92 21.98 11.77
CA GLY A 173 -11.25 21.43 12.05
C GLY A 173 -11.52 20.08 11.40
N THR A 174 -10.51 19.41 10.87
CA THR A 174 -10.60 18.13 10.19
C THR A 174 -10.62 16.97 11.18
N LYS A 175 -11.58 16.07 11.07
CA LYS A 175 -11.65 14.83 11.85
C LYS A 175 -10.67 13.81 11.29
N ILE A 176 -10.02 13.08 12.19
CA ILE A 176 -9.06 12.03 11.83
C ILE A 176 -9.74 10.68 11.91
N SER A 177 -9.62 9.90 10.84
CA SER A 177 -10.06 8.52 10.75
C SER A 177 -8.88 7.62 10.42
N MET A 178 -8.81 6.45 11.03
CA MET A 178 -7.75 5.48 10.74
C MET A 178 -8.32 4.11 10.42
N ASP A 179 -7.73 3.45 9.44
CA ASP A 179 -8.11 2.09 9.05
C ASP A 179 -7.99 1.11 10.20
N GLY A 180 -8.92 0.18 10.28
CA GLY A 180 -8.84 -0.93 11.22
C GLY A 180 -7.66 -1.85 10.89
N LYS A 181 -7.05 -2.45 11.90
CA LYS A 181 -5.92 -3.37 11.73
C LYS A 181 -6.29 -4.51 10.77
N GLY A 182 -5.59 -4.60 9.63
CA GLY A 182 -5.79 -5.65 8.63
C GLY A 182 -7.00 -5.44 7.70
N ARG A 183 -7.61 -4.25 7.66
CA ARG A 183 -8.75 -3.92 6.79
C ARG A 183 -8.28 -3.06 5.61
N TRP A 184 -7.70 -3.69 4.61
CA TRP A 184 -7.27 -3.05 3.35
C TRP A 184 -8.42 -2.38 2.57
N VAL A 185 -9.66 -2.81 2.76
CA VAL A 185 -10.84 -2.23 2.08
C VAL A 185 -11.09 -0.78 2.49
N ASP A 186 -10.61 -0.37 3.66
CA ASP A 186 -10.89 0.93 4.24
C ASP A 186 -10.17 2.08 3.51
N ASN A 187 -9.08 1.80 2.75
CA ASN A 187 -8.29 2.81 2.01
C ASN A 187 -8.22 2.55 0.48
N VAL A 188 -9.23 1.88 -0.06
CA VAL A 188 -9.26 1.35 -1.43
C VAL A 188 -9.09 2.41 -2.54
N TYR A 189 -9.48 3.66 -2.31
CA TYR A 189 -9.44 4.70 -3.35
C TYR A 189 -8.03 5.19 -3.61
N ILE A 190 -7.25 5.40 -2.54
CA ILE A 190 -5.84 5.78 -2.67
C ILE A 190 -4.98 4.60 -3.17
N GLU A 191 -5.28 3.36 -2.75
CA GLU A 191 -4.61 2.17 -3.28
C GLU A 191 -4.84 2.00 -4.79
N ARG A 192 -6.07 2.27 -5.27
CA ARG A 192 -6.38 2.30 -6.71
C ARG A 192 -5.65 3.43 -7.43
N LEU A 193 -5.51 4.59 -6.80
CA LEU A 193 -4.72 5.68 -7.34
C LEU A 193 -3.27 5.26 -7.55
N TRP A 194 -2.66 4.59 -6.55
CA TRP A 194 -1.29 4.07 -6.69
C TRP A 194 -1.15 3.11 -7.86
N ARG A 195 -2.09 2.17 -7.98
CA ARG A 195 -2.10 1.27 -9.13
C ARG A 195 -2.15 2.05 -10.44
N THR A 196 -3.04 3.01 -10.54
CA THR A 196 -3.23 3.83 -11.74
C THR A 196 -1.95 4.61 -12.09
N ILE A 197 -1.36 5.34 -11.13
CA ILE A 197 -0.09 6.08 -11.33
C ILE A 197 1.04 5.14 -11.74
N LYS A 198 1.16 3.99 -11.08
CA LYS A 198 2.23 3.04 -11.36
C LYS A 198 2.11 2.44 -12.76
N TYR A 199 0.94 2.00 -13.16
CA TYR A 199 0.74 1.35 -14.45
C TYR A 199 0.67 2.33 -15.63
N GLU A 200 0.12 3.51 -15.43
CA GLU A 200 -0.06 4.48 -16.52
C GLU A 200 1.15 5.42 -16.69
N MET A 201 2.04 5.52 -15.68
CA MET A 201 3.17 6.44 -15.74
C MET A 201 4.48 5.81 -15.25
N VAL A 202 4.55 5.31 -14.00
CA VAL A 202 5.82 4.92 -13.40
C VAL A 202 6.48 3.75 -14.14
N PHE A 203 5.74 2.70 -14.46
CA PHE A 203 6.28 1.49 -15.11
C PHE A 203 6.58 1.68 -16.60
N LEU A 204 6.09 2.76 -17.20
CA LEU A 204 6.37 3.10 -18.60
C LEU A 204 7.65 3.94 -18.77
N HIS A 205 8.28 4.34 -17.67
CA HIS A 205 9.45 5.21 -17.67
C HIS A 205 10.55 4.65 -16.77
N SER A 206 11.79 4.94 -17.13
CA SER A 206 12.96 4.77 -16.26
C SER A 206 13.40 6.13 -15.76
N PHE A 207 13.45 6.29 -14.44
CA PHE A 207 13.82 7.55 -13.82
C PHE A 207 15.22 7.45 -13.20
N ASP A 208 16.09 8.38 -13.55
CA ASP A 208 17.44 8.49 -12.98
C ASP A 208 17.46 9.45 -11.79
N THR A 209 16.64 10.49 -11.81
CA THR A 209 16.68 11.57 -10.81
C THR A 209 15.27 11.87 -10.22
N VAL A 210 15.29 12.44 -9.00
CA VAL A 210 14.09 12.93 -8.32
C VAL A 210 13.36 14.01 -9.14
N ILE A 211 14.12 14.85 -9.84
CA ILE A 211 13.59 15.94 -10.67
C ILE A 211 12.77 15.38 -11.83
N GLN A 212 13.26 14.32 -12.50
CA GLN A 212 12.52 13.67 -13.58
C GLN A 212 11.19 13.10 -13.08
N VAL A 213 11.19 12.43 -11.91
CA VAL A 213 9.95 11.93 -11.27
C VAL A 213 8.98 13.06 -10.97
N ARG A 214 9.47 14.18 -10.41
CA ARG A 214 8.64 15.34 -10.08
C ARG A 214 7.96 15.94 -11.29
N ILE A 215 8.70 16.15 -12.38
CA ILE A 215 8.17 16.69 -13.65
C ILE A 215 7.13 15.74 -14.24
N ALA A 216 7.40 14.43 -14.24
CA ALA A 216 6.47 13.43 -14.75
C ALA A 216 5.19 13.36 -13.92
N LEU A 217 5.31 13.39 -12.59
CA LEU A 217 4.17 13.41 -11.68
C LEU A 217 3.31 14.66 -11.84
N ASP A 218 3.93 15.83 -11.96
CA ASP A 218 3.17 17.08 -12.15
C ASP A 218 2.34 17.03 -13.43
N LYS A 219 2.94 16.62 -14.54
CA LYS A 219 2.23 16.44 -15.81
C LYS A 219 1.12 15.38 -15.71
N TYR A 220 1.43 14.25 -15.08
CA TYR A 220 0.47 13.16 -14.96
C TYR A 220 -0.70 13.50 -14.05
N ILE A 221 -0.46 14.13 -12.89
CA ILE A 221 -1.52 14.52 -11.95
C ILE A 221 -2.44 15.58 -12.56
N ASN A 222 -1.90 16.53 -13.30
CA ASN A 222 -2.69 17.49 -14.06
C ASN A 222 -3.56 16.78 -15.11
N PHE A 223 -3.00 15.85 -15.89
CA PHE A 223 -3.76 15.02 -16.84
C PHE A 223 -4.83 14.18 -16.12
N TYR A 224 -4.47 13.51 -15.00
CA TYR A 224 -5.39 12.68 -14.22
C TYR A 224 -6.61 13.47 -13.75
N ASN A 225 -6.41 14.65 -13.21
CA ASN A 225 -7.49 15.47 -12.69
C ASN A 225 -8.36 16.09 -13.79
N SER A 226 -7.75 16.61 -14.85
CA SER A 226 -8.45 17.47 -15.84
C SER A 226 -8.88 16.76 -17.12
N ARG A 227 -8.25 15.64 -17.49
CA ARG A 227 -8.45 15.01 -18.82
C ARG A 227 -8.70 13.51 -18.75
N ARG A 228 -8.27 12.81 -17.68
CA ARG A 228 -8.44 11.38 -17.59
C ARG A 228 -9.89 11.03 -17.27
N TYR A 229 -10.53 10.26 -18.14
CA TYR A 229 -11.87 9.74 -17.91
C TYR A 229 -11.88 8.58 -16.92
N HIS A 230 -12.88 8.55 -16.04
CA HIS A 230 -13.07 7.51 -15.04
C HIS A 230 -14.40 6.78 -15.24
N SER A 231 -14.36 5.49 -15.52
CA SER A 231 -15.57 4.67 -15.69
C SER A 231 -16.51 4.70 -14.47
N LYS A 232 -15.95 4.80 -13.26
CA LYS A 232 -16.74 4.90 -12.02
C LYS A 232 -17.32 6.29 -11.77
N LEU A 233 -16.94 7.28 -12.56
CA LEU A 233 -17.50 8.63 -12.58
C LEU A 233 -18.31 8.87 -13.86
N ASN A 234 -18.90 7.81 -14.42
CA ASN A 234 -19.63 7.89 -15.70
C ASN A 234 -18.80 8.54 -16.82
N TYR A 235 -17.49 8.23 -16.88
CA TYR A 235 -16.53 8.80 -17.82
C TYR A 235 -16.31 10.31 -17.71
N HIS A 236 -16.68 10.91 -16.56
CA HIS A 236 -16.26 12.28 -16.26
C HIS A 236 -14.84 12.33 -15.69
N THR A 237 -14.22 13.50 -15.80
CA THR A 237 -12.94 13.78 -15.15
C THR A 237 -13.13 14.09 -13.66
N PRO A 238 -12.13 13.85 -12.81
CA PRO A 238 -12.18 14.25 -11.41
C PRO A 238 -12.51 15.73 -11.20
N ASP A 239 -11.92 16.62 -12.00
CA ASP A 239 -12.17 18.06 -11.91
C ASP A 239 -13.63 18.43 -12.24
N ALA A 240 -14.25 17.77 -13.23
CA ALA A 240 -15.65 18.00 -13.57
C ALA A 240 -16.58 17.62 -12.40
N ILE A 241 -16.34 16.46 -11.77
CA ILE A 241 -17.12 16.01 -10.62
C ILE A 241 -16.87 16.90 -9.39
N PHE A 242 -15.61 17.25 -9.12
CA PHE A 242 -15.25 18.11 -8.00
C PHE A 242 -15.90 19.50 -8.09
N ALA A 243 -15.92 20.09 -9.29
CA ALA A 243 -16.54 21.38 -9.54
C ALA A 243 -18.08 21.33 -9.57
N LYS A 244 -18.72 20.16 -9.37
CA LYS A 244 -20.17 19.95 -9.52
C LYS A 244 -20.71 20.37 -10.89
N LYS A 245 -19.85 20.38 -11.92
CA LYS A 245 -20.21 20.93 -13.22
C LYS A 245 -21.17 20.06 -14.00
N ILE A 246 -21.25 18.75 -13.71
CA ILE A 246 -22.24 17.84 -14.32
C ILE A 246 -22.24 16.54 -13.50
N ILE A 247 -23.40 16.05 -13.07
CA ILE A 247 -23.64 14.67 -12.74
C ILE A 247 -24.76 14.19 -13.66
N PRO A 248 -24.52 13.92 -14.95
CA PRO A 248 -25.52 13.25 -15.74
C PRO A 248 -25.66 11.84 -15.23
N THR A 249 -26.87 11.43 -15.00
CA THR A 249 -27.19 10.04 -14.69
C THR A 249 -26.82 9.18 -15.92
N LYS A 250 -26.63 7.86 -15.69
CA LYS A 250 -26.41 6.91 -16.80
C LYS A 250 -27.48 7.04 -17.90
N LYS A 251 -28.69 7.40 -17.52
CA LYS A 251 -29.86 7.61 -18.39
C LYS A 251 -29.69 8.86 -19.27
N GLU A 252 -29.28 9.98 -18.68
CA GLU A 252 -29.05 11.23 -19.43
C GLU A 252 -27.89 11.14 -20.42
N LEU A 253 -26.81 10.39 -20.05
CA LEU A 253 -25.72 10.11 -20.98
C LEU A 253 -26.18 9.26 -22.18
N PHE A 254 -27.02 8.25 -21.93
CA PHE A 254 -27.58 7.41 -22.99
C PHE A 254 -28.54 8.21 -23.87
N GLU A 255 -29.40 9.03 -23.31
CA GLU A 255 -30.32 9.91 -24.03
C GLU A 255 -29.58 10.96 -24.87
N SER A 256 -28.50 11.57 -24.33
CA SER A 256 -27.67 12.53 -25.09
C SER A 256 -26.90 11.86 -26.22
N PHE A 257 -26.44 10.62 -26.05
CA PHE A 257 -25.78 9.85 -27.10
C PHE A 257 -26.78 9.47 -28.23
N MET A 258 -27.97 9.03 -27.88
CA MET A 258 -29.02 8.67 -28.82
C MET A 258 -29.54 9.88 -29.61
N SER A 259 -29.67 11.05 -28.96
CA SER A 259 -30.06 12.30 -29.65
C SER A 259 -28.99 12.83 -30.58
N SER A 260 -27.70 12.67 -30.26
CA SER A 260 -26.61 13.07 -31.18
C SER A 260 -26.47 12.15 -32.39
N THR A 261 -26.80 10.87 -32.27
CA THR A 261 -26.83 9.91 -33.43
C THR A 261 -28.03 10.13 -34.33
N SER A 262 -29.16 10.53 -33.78
CA SER A 262 -30.37 10.84 -34.57
C SER A 262 -30.17 12.10 -35.45
N ASN A 263 -29.52 13.13 -34.91
CA ASN A 263 -29.24 14.37 -35.65
C ASN A 263 -28.16 14.20 -36.77
N GLN A 264 -27.30 13.19 -36.67
CA GLN A 264 -26.33 12.89 -37.73
C GLN A 264 -26.97 12.09 -38.89
N GLN A 265 -28.02 11.33 -38.64
CA GLN A 265 -28.76 10.62 -39.69
C GLN A 265 -29.70 11.54 -40.46
N GLU A 266 -30.25 12.57 -39.83
CA GLU A 266 -31.06 13.58 -40.55
C GLU A 266 -30.20 14.54 -41.40
N ALA A 267 -28.97 14.85 -40.99
CA ALA A 267 -28.04 15.70 -41.75
C ALA A 267 -27.39 15.03 -42.97
N THR A 268 -27.58 13.72 -43.16
CA THR A 268 -27.03 12.94 -44.29
C THR A 268 -28.10 12.63 -45.35
N MET A 269 -29.33 13.11 -45.18
CA MET A 269 -30.47 12.91 -46.07
C MET A 269 -30.87 14.17 -46.89
N PHE A 270 -30.00 15.19 -46.93
CA PHE A 270 -30.19 16.35 -47.82
C PHE A 270 -29.00 16.57 -48.73
#